data_3d72726dfcd4ff6a2a0a73e3c72b87f2
#
_entry.id   3d72726dfcd4ff6a2a0a73e3c72b87f2
#
_cell.length_a   1.000
_cell.length_b   1.000
_cell.length_c   1.000
_cell.angle_alpha   90.00
_cell.angle_beta   90.00
_cell.angle_gamma   90.00
#
_symmetry.space_group_name_H-M   'P 1'
#
loop_
_entity.id
_entity.type
_entity.pdbx_description
1 polymer ?
#
loop_
_entity_poly.entity_id
_entity_poly.type
_entity_poly.pdbx_seq_one_letter_code
_entity_poly.pdbx_strand_id
1 'polypeptide(L)'
;MAYTLLVTTDHQQERIMPLTRVSMRRGKPAAYRKAILEGLYQAMRETFNVPEGDRFMILTEHDQDNFAYDANYLGIKRSDDLVIIQVTVSNTRPRAQKQELYRRIVEKLTASPGLRPEDIFINLVEVLPENWSFGHGQAQYVK
;
A
#
# COMPACT_ATOMS: atom_id res chain seq x y z
N MET A 1 -12.51 20.92 25.86
CA MET A 1 -12.23 19.46 25.95
C MET A 1 -12.49 18.74 24.64
N ALA A 2 -13.70 18.81 24.09
CA ALA A 2 -14.00 18.22 22.77
C ALA A 2 -13.14 18.84 21.65
N TYR A 3 -12.84 20.12 21.74
CA TYR A 3 -12.00 20.83 20.80
C TYR A 3 -10.56 20.29 20.75
N THR A 4 -9.99 19.98 21.93
CA THR A 4 -8.63 19.44 22.02
C THR A 4 -8.54 18.06 21.38
N LEU A 5 -9.58 17.23 21.52
CA LEU A 5 -9.64 15.90 20.91
C LEU A 5 -9.70 15.98 19.38
N LEU A 6 -10.47 16.93 18.84
CA LEU A 6 -10.56 17.14 17.39
C LEU A 6 -9.21 17.56 16.79
N VAL A 7 -8.49 18.46 17.46
CA VAL A 7 -7.15 18.88 17.02
C VAL A 7 -6.17 17.72 17.01
N THR A 8 -6.23 16.85 18.02
CA THR A 8 -5.37 15.65 18.09
C THR A 8 -5.68 14.67 16.96
N THR A 9 -6.96 14.50 16.63
CA THR A 9 -7.40 13.63 15.55
C THR A 9 -6.88 14.12 14.20
N ASP A 10 -6.95 15.43 13.95
CA ASP A 10 -6.46 16.04 12.71
C ASP A 10 -4.95 15.83 12.56
N HIS A 11 -4.18 15.97 13.63
CA HIS A 11 -2.74 15.72 13.63
C HIS A 11 -2.41 14.26 13.30
N GLN A 12 -3.20 13.31 13.81
CA GLN A 12 -3.02 11.89 13.49
C GLN A 12 -3.33 11.62 12.03
N GLN A 13 -4.37 12.24 11.46
CA GLN A 13 -4.71 12.09 10.05
C GLN A 13 -3.61 12.65 9.13
N GLU A 14 -2.98 13.77 9.50
CA GLU A 14 -1.89 14.37 8.72
C GLU A 14 -0.65 13.48 8.66
N ARG A 15 -0.51 12.47 9.55
CA ARG A 15 0.66 11.59 9.61
C ARG A 15 0.45 10.23 8.98
N ILE A 16 -0.63 10.08 8.21
CA ILE A 16 -1.06 8.77 7.71
C ILE A 16 -0.53 8.46 6.30
N MET A 17 -0.05 9.44 5.60
CA MET A 17 0.31 9.41 4.18
C MET A 17 1.10 8.16 3.77
N PRO A 18 0.56 7.25 2.96
CA PRO A 18 1.31 6.16 2.38
C PRO A 18 1.77 6.49 0.95
N LEU A 19 2.93 5.95 0.60
CA LEU A 19 3.39 5.91 -0.79
C LEU A 19 3.41 4.44 -1.21
N THR A 20 2.64 4.09 -2.23
CA THR A 20 2.49 2.71 -2.67
C THR A 20 3.19 2.49 -4.01
N ARG A 21 4.02 1.45 -4.07
CA ARG A 21 4.66 0.99 -5.30
C ARG A 21 4.20 -0.42 -5.60
N VAL A 22 3.78 -0.64 -6.84
CA VAL A 22 3.35 -1.95 -7.31
C VAL A 22 4.24 -2.35 -8.48
N SER A 23 4.80 -3.55 -8.42
CA SER A 23 5.62 -4.11 -9.49
C SER A 23 5.01 -5.42 -9.95
N MET A 24 4.91 -5.59 -11.27
CA MET A 24 4.34 -6.79 -11.87
C MET A 24 4.89 -6.98 -13.28
N ARG A 25 4.73 -8.17 -13.83
CA ARG A 25 5.07 -8.44 -15.22
C ARG A 25 4.11 -7.72 -16.16
N ARG A 26 4.63 -7.30 -17.29
CA ARG A 26 3.88 -6.71 -18.38
C ARG A 26 2.88 -7.72 -18.98
N GLY A 27 1.75 -7.23 -19.47
CA GLY A 27 0.80 -8.05 -20.24
C GLY A 27 -0.64 -7.96 -19.79
N LYS A 28 -0.92 -7.33 -18.65
CA LYS A 28 -2.30 -7.16 -18.19
C LYS A 28 -2.89 -5.86 -18.73
N PRO A 29 -4.21 -5.84 -19.00
CA PRO A 29 -4.86 -4.61 -19.51
C PRO A 29 -4.92 -3.51 -18.45
N ALA A 30 -5.12 -2.27 -18.90
CA ALA A 30 -5.19 -1.11 -17.99
C ALA A 30 -6.26 -1.26 -16.91
N ALA A 31 -7.41 -1.83 -17.24
CA ALA A 31 -8.48 -2.04 -16.26
C ALA A 31 -8.05 -2.95 -15.11
N TYR A 32 -7.25 -3.97 -15.41
CA TYR A 32 -6.69 -4.89 -14.40
C TYR A 32 -5.75 -4.14 -13.45
N ARG A 33 -4.84 -3.34 -14.02
CA ARG A 33 -3.88 -2.55 -13.23
C ARG A 33 -4.57 -1.51 -12.37
N LYS A 34 -5.58 -0.83 -12.91
CA LYS A 34 -6.37 0.16 -12.16
C LYS A 34 -7.14 -0.50 -11.01
N ALA A 35 -7.65 -1.71 -11.22
CA ALA A 35 -8.35 -2.45 -10.16
C ALA A 35 -7.42 -2.78 -9.00
N ILE A 36 -6.15 -3.12 -9.26
CA ILE A 36 -5.16 -3.33 -8.21
C ILE A 36 -4.98 -2.06 -7.37
N LEU A 37 -4.75 -0.94 -8.03
CA LEU A 37 -4.55 0.34 -7.33
C LEU A 37 -5.79 0.74 -6.52
N GLU A 38 -6.97 0.57 -7.08
CA GLU A 38 -8.22 0.87 -6.37
C GLU A 38 -8.42 -0.01 -5.15
N GLY A 39 -8.17 -1.32 -5.28
CA GLY A 39 -8.28 -2.25 -4.16
C GLY A 39 -7.32 -1.93 -3.04
N LEU A 40 -6.08 -1.58 -3.37
CA LEU A 40 -5.08 -1.14 -2.39
C LEU A 40 -5.52 0.13 -1.67
N TYR A 41 -6.00 1.11 -2.40
CA TYR A 41 -6.49 2.36 -1.83
C TYR A 41 -7.64 2.12 -0.84
N GLN A 42 -8.63 1.32 -1.22
CA GLN A 42 -9.76 1.01 -0.35
C GLN A 42 -9.32 0.22 0.90
N ALA A 43 -8.42 -0.74 0.75
CA ALA A 43 -7.89 -1.49 1.90
C ALA A 43 -7.19 -0.55 2.90
N MET A 44 -6.40 0.39 2.43
CA MET A 44 -5.71 1.36 3.29
C MET A 44 -6.70 2.33 3.95
N ARG A 45 -7.73 2.74 3.24
CA ARG A 45 -8.78 3.57 3.84
C ARG A 45 -9.49 2.85 4.97
N GLU A 46 -9.82 1.58 4.77
CA GLU A 46 -10.58 0.80 5.73
C GLU A 46 -9.77 0.38 6.96
N THR A 47 -8.47 0.14 6.79
CA THR A 47 -7.63 -0.42 7.87
C THR A 47 -6.65 0.58 8.48
N PHE A 48 -6.16 1.53 7.68
CA PHE A 48 -5.17 2.53 8.11
C PHE A 48 -5.78 3.92 8.26
N ASN A 49 -7.07 4.06 8.08
CA ASN A 49 -7.79 5.34 8.17
C ASN A 49 -7.22 6.41 7.24
N VAL A 50 -6.74 5.99 6.07
CA VAL A 50 -6.24 6.92 5.07
C VAL A 50 -7.41 7.79 4.58
N PRO A 51 -7.30 9.13 4.64
CA PRO A 51 -8.38 10.00 4.21
C PRO A 51 -8.58 9.98 2.70
N GLU A 52 -9.77 10.36 2.28
CA GLU A 52 -10.06 10.54 0.87
C GLU A 52 -9.12 11.60 0.27
N GLY A 53 -8.58 11.30 -0.91
CA GLY A 53 -7.64 12.19 -1.58
C GLY A 53 -6.18 11.95 -1.22
N ASP A 54 -5.89 11.18 -0.18
CA ASP A 54 -4.53 10.78 0.17
C ASP A 54 -4.16 9.54 -0.66
N ARG A 55 -3.77 9.77 -1.92
CA ARG A 55 -3.57 8.71 -2.88
C ARG A 55 -2.33 8.97 -3.73
N PHE A 56 -1.24 8.31 -3.35
CA PHE A 56 0.04 8.38 -4.06
C PHE A 56 0.50 6.96 -4.38
N MET A 57 0.29 6.55 -5.62
CA MET A 57 0.50 5.18 -6.06
C MET A 57 1.18 5.15 -7.42
N ILE A 58 2.17 4.28 -7.55
CA ILE A 58 2.92 4.07 -8.79
C ILE A 58 2.87 2.57 -9.09
N LEU A 59 2.49 2.22 -10.33
CA LEU A 59 2.54 0.85 -10.80
C LEU A 59 3.53 0.79 -11.96
N THR A 60 4.50 -0.13 -11.86
CA THR A 60 5.52 -0.35 -12.87
C THR A 60 5.39 -1.76 -13.43
N GLU A 61 5.34 -1.85 -14.75
CA GLU A 61 5.35 -3.12 -15.45
C GLU A 61 6.78 -3.48 -15.86
N HIS A 62 7.11 -4.78 -15.79
CA HIS A 62 8.44 -5.29 -16.07
C HIS A 62 8.38 -6.36 -17.13
N ASP A 63 9.36 -6.37 -18.01
CA ASP A 63 9.59 -7.51 -18.89
C ASP A 63 10.05 -8.70 -18.05
N GLN A 64 9.87 -9.91 -18.57
CA GLN A 64 10.18 -11.14 -17.88
C GLN A 64 11.62 -11.17 -17.35
N ASP A 65 12.57 -10.64 -18.11
CA ASP A 65 13.99 -10.65 -17.74
C ASP A 65 14.30 -9.71 -16.57
N ASN A 66 13.39 -8.81 -16.25
CA ASN A 66 13.56 -7.79 -15.21
C ASN A 66 12.65 -8.02 -14.00
N PHE A 67 12.08 -9.23 -13.88
CA PHE A 67 11.18 -9.56 -12.78
C PHE A 67 11.45 -11.00 -12.35
N ALA A 68 12.28 -11.17 -11.32
CA ALA A 68 12.67 -12.47 -10.81
C ALA A 68 11.99 -12.75 -9.46
N TYR A 69 11.48 -13.96 -9.30
CA TYR A 69 10.84 -14.37 -8.05
C TYR A 69 11.04 -15.85 -7.82
N ASP A 70 10.98 -16.25 -6.55
CA ASP A 70 10.98 -17.68 -6.17
C ASP A 70 9.54 -18.17 -6.13
N ALA A 71 9.24 -19.19 -6.93
CA ALA A 71 7.89 -19.72 -7.07
C ALA A 71 7.43 -20.55 -5.86
N ASN A 72 8.32 -20.89 -4.92
CA ASN A 72 8.02 -21.87 -3.86
C ASN A 72 8.46 -21.42 -2.46
N TYR A 73 9.02 -20.24 -2.32
CA TYR A 73 9.50 -19.76 -1.01
C TYR A 73 8.38 -19.77 0.02
N LEU A 74 8.66 -20.32 1.20
CA LEU A 74 7.72 -20.51 2.31
C LEU A 74 6.55 -21.44 1.97
N GLY A 75 6.70 -22.30 0.96
CA GLY A 75 5.63 -23.19 0.54
C GLY A 75 4.49 -22.51 -0.21
N ILE A 76 4.63 -21.24 -0.54
CA ILE A 76 3.64 -20.49 -1.28
C ILE A 76 3.92 -20.65 -2.77
N LYS A 77 2.96 -21.20 -3.50
CA LYS A 77 3.11 -21.47 -4.95
C LYS A 77 2.66 -20.25 -5.75
N ARG A 78 3.63 -19.46 -6.17
CA ARG A 78 3.42 -18.24 -6.96
C ARG A 78 3.37 -18.53 -8.44
N SER A 79 2.76 -17.66 -9.19
CA SER A 79 2.70 -17.71 -10.65
C SER A 79 3.28 -16.42 -11.26
N ASP A 80 3.29 -16.37 -12.58
CA ASP A 80 3.74 -15.17 -13.32
C ASP A 80 2.82 -13.97 -13.12
N ASP A 81 1.67 -14.16 -12.49
CA ASP A 81 0.76 -13.08 -12.11
C ASP A 81 1.12 -12.44 -10.76
N LEU A 82 2.25 -12.83 -10.17
CA LEU A 82 2.72 -12.26 -8.91
C LEU A 82 2.78 -10.73 -8.98
N VAL A 83 2.26 -10.10 -7.93
CA VAL A 83 2.32 -8.65 -7.74
C VAL A 83 3.11 -8.39 -6.45
N ILE A 84 4.16 -7.59 -6.56
CA ILE A 84 4.94 -7.15 -5.41
C ILE A 84 4.50 -5.74 -5.05
N ILE A 85 3.98 -5.59 -3.83
CA ILE A 85 3.41 -4.34 -3.34
C ILE A 85 4.28 -3.84 -2.19
N GLN A 86 4.82 -2.64 -2.34
CA GLN A 86 5.60 -2.00 -1.30
C GLN A 86 4.90 -0.71 -0.88
N VAL A 87 4.61 -0.60 0.42
CA VAL A 87 3.91 0.57 0.98
C VAL A 87 4.83 1.21 2.00
N THR A 88 5.21 2.46 1.75
CA THR A 88 5.97 3.27 2.69
C THR A 88 5.00 4.08 3.52
N VAL A 89 5.08 3.96 4.84
CA VAL A 89 4.17 4.60 5.79
C VAL A 89 4.95 5.15 6.98
N SER A 90 4.34 6.10 7.69
CA SER A 90 4.87 6.55 8.97
C SER A 90 4.76 5.43 10.01
N ASN A 91 5.70 5.40 10.97
CA ASN A 91 5.84 4.33 11.95
C ASN A 91 4.86 4.44 13.13
N THR A 92 3.57 4.58 12.84
CA THR A 92 2.56 4.90 13.85
C THR A 92 1.54 3.79 14.12
N ARG A 93 1.64 2.63 13.44
CA ARG A 93 0.62 1.58 13.56
C ARG A 93 1.13 0.34 14.28
N PRO A 94 0.29 -0.27 15.14
CA PRO A 94 0.64 -1.51 15.80
C PRO A 94 0.58 -2.72 14.86
N ARG A 95 1.18 -3.83 15.28
CA ARG A 95 1.23 -5.07 14.53
C ARG A 95 -0.15 -5.56 14.06
N ALA A 96 -1.15 -5.52 14.93
CA ALA A 96 -2.49 -6.00 14.61
C ALA A 96 -3.10 -5.24 13.43
N GLN A 97 -2.87 -3.94 13.36
CA GLN A 97 -3.39 -3.11 12.27
C GLN A 97 -2.68 -3.42 10.95
N LYS A 98 -1.39 -3.73 10.99
CA LYS A 98 -0.63 -4.15 9.81
C LYS A 98 -1.14 -5.50 9.29
N GLN A 99 -1.39 -6.45 10.18
CA GLN A 99 -1.94 -7.75 9.80
C GLN A 99 -3.32 -7.61 9.16
N GLU A 100 -4.13 -6.71 9.69
CA GLU A 100 -5.45 -6.41 9.13
C GLU A 100 -5.34 -5.81 7.73
N LEU A 101 -4.37 -4.93 7.50
CA LEU A 101 -4.12 -4.37 6.17
C LEU A 101 -3.80 -5.50 5.17
N TYR A 102 -2.91 -6.42 5.53
CA TYR A 102 -2.53 -7.52 4.63
C TYR A 102 -3.75 -8.36 4.26
N ARG A 103 -4.55 -8.69 5.26
CA ARG A 103 -5.76 -9.48 5.05
C ARG A 103 -6.75 -8.76 4.12
N ARG A 104 -6.95 -7.47 4.34
CA ARG A 104 -7.87 -6.67 3.52
C ARG A 104 -7.39 -6.51 2.09
N ILE A 105 -6.08 -6.32 1.90
CA ILE A 105 -5.52 -6.26 0.56
C ILE A 105 -5.81 -7.55 -0.21
N VAL A 106 -5.58 -8.69 0.42
CA VAL A 106 -5.86 -9.99 -0.23
C VAL A 106 -7.34 -10.12 -0.57
N GLU A 107 -8.25 -9.78 0.35
CA GLU A 107 -9.69 -9.81 0.07
C GLU A 107 -10.06 -8.94 -1.14
N LYS A 108 -9.57 -7.71 -1.17
CA LYS A 108 -9.89 -6.76 -2.23
C LYS A 108 -9.36 -7.23 -3.58
N LEU A 109 -8.11 -7.65 -3.63
CA LEU A 109 -7.45 -8.01 -4.89
C LEU A 109 -7.90 -9.37 -5.42
N THR A 110 -8.34 -10.28 -4.58
CA THR A 110 -8.95 -11.53 -5.04
C THR A 110 -10.34 -11.29 -5.60
N ALA A 111 -11.10 -10.34 -5.06
CA ALA A 111 -12.39 -9.95 -5.60
C ALA A 111 -12.25 -9.20 -6.93
N SER A 112 -11.27 -8.31 -7.05
CA SER A 112 -11.03 -7.52 -8.26
C SER A 112 -9.57 -7.03 -8.27
N PRO A 113 -8.77 -7.35 -9.29
CA PRO A 113 -9.13 -7.97 -10.58
C PRO A 113 -9.20 -9.50 -10.58
N GLY A 114 -9.07 -10.17 -9.45
CA GLY A 114 -9.12 -11.63 -9.37
C GLY A 114 -7.75 -12.27 -9.21
N LEU A 115 -6.85 -11.62 -8.46
CA LEU A 115 -5.55 -12.22 -8.14
C LEU A 115 -5.73 -13.42 -7.22
N ARG A 116 -4.85 -14.41 -7.38
CA ARG A 116 -4.76 -15.51 -6.41
C ARG A 116 -4.08 -14.97 -5.14
N PRO A 117 -4.49 -15.41 -3.94
CA PRO A 117 -3.83 -15.00 -2.71
C PRO A 117 -2.32 -15.23 -2.72
N GLU A 118 -1.87 -16.34 -3.33
CA GLU A 118 -0.46 -16.72 -3.42
C GLU A 118 0.37 -15.71 -4.23
N ASP A 119 -0.28 -14.94 -5.09
CA ASP A 119 0.37 -13.99 -5.99
C ASP A 119 0.39 -12.55 -5.45
N ILE A 120 0.09 -12.37 -4.16
CA ILE A 120 0.08 -11.06 -3.52
C ILE A 120 1.18 -11.01 -2.48
N PHE A 121 2.26 -10.28 -2.80
CA PHE A 121 3.41 -10.09 -1.93
C PHE A 121 3.39 -8.65 -1.42
N ILE A 122 3.39 -8.47 -0.09
CA ILE A 122 3.26 -7.15 0.52
C ILE A 122 4.46 -6.91 1.45
N ASN A 123 5.03 -5.72 1.34
CA ASN A 123 6.10 -5.27 2.22
C ASN A 123 5.77 -3.84 2.69
N LEU A 124 5.78 -3.63 4.01
CA LEU A 124 5.67 -2.30 4.59
C LEU A 124 7.05 -1.77 4.92
N VAL A 125 7.29 -0.53 4.52
CA VAL A 125 8.50 0.22 4.88
C VAL A 125 8.06 1.35 5.80
N GLU A 126 8.51 1.32 7.05
CA GLU A 126 8.15 2.35 8.03
C GLU A 126 9.22 3.43 8.06
N VAL A 127 8.78 4.68 8.09
CA VAL A 127 9.66 5.85 8.16
C VAL A 127 9.16 6.79 9.26
N LEU A 128 10.05 7.66 9.71
CA LEU A 128 9.70 8.71 10.67
C LEU A 128 8.93 9.82 9.95
N PRO A 129 8.07 10.56 10.67
CA PRO A 129 7.36 11.71 10.07
C PRO A 129 8.28 12.74 9.42
N GLU A 130 9.48 12.93 9.96
CA GLU A 130 10.48 13.86 9.40
C GLU A 130 11.07 13.42 8.05
N ASN A 131 10.79 12.19 7.63
CA ASN A 131 11.31 11.64 6.38
C ASN A 131 10.43 11.97 5.17
N TRP A 132 9.39 12.78 5.37
CA TRP A 132 8.47 13.16 4.30
C TRP A 132 8.65 14.61 3.91
N SER A 133 8.68 14.88 2.62
CA SER A 133 8.47 16.19 2.03
C SER A 133 7.48 16.03 0.88
N PHE A 134 6.28 16.56 1.04
CA PHE A 134 5.19 16.39 0.06
C PHE A 134 5.15 17.47 -1.00
N GLY A 135 6.10 18.37 -0.98
CA GLY A 135 6.20 19.47 -1.94
C GLY A 135 6.83 20.70 -1.31
N HIS A 136 7.23 21.63 -2.13
CA HIS A 136 7.89 22.87 -1.71
C HIS A 136 9.18 22.69 -0.92
N GLY A 137 9.74 21.48 -0.86
CA GLY A 137 10.94 21.20 -0.10
C GLY A 137 10.79 21.31 1.41
N GLN A 138 9.56 21.24 1.92
CA GLN A 138 9.25 21.38 3.34
C GLN A 138 8.90 20.01 3.94
N ALA A 139 9.23 19.84 5.22
CA ALA A 139 8.84 18.67 6.00
C ALA A 139 7.52 18.95 6.70
N GLN A 140 6.40 18.74 6.01
CA GLN A 140 5.07 19.14 6.48
C GLN A 140 4.63 18.46 7.77
N TYR A 141 5.15 17.26 8.07
CA TYR A 141 4.80 16.51 9.28
C TYR A 141 5.60 16.93 10.50
N VAL A 142 6.56 17.83 10.34
CA VAL A 142 7.40 18.36 11.41
C VAL A 142 7.04 19.81 11.64
N LYS A 143 6.86 20.20 12.88
CA LYS A 143 6.56 21.58 13.26
C LYS A 143 7.79 22.30 13.78
#